data_359d7c44877b63470c3568680608d716
#
_entry.id   359d7c44877b63470c3568680608d716
#
_cell.length_a   1.000
_cell.length_b   1.000
_cell.length_c   1.000
_cell.angle_alpha   90.00
_cell.angle_beta   90.00
_cell.angle_gamma   90.00
#
_symmetry.space_group_name_H-M   'P 1'
#
loop_
_entity.id
_entity.type
_entity.pdbx_description
1 polymer ?
#
loop_
_entity_poly.entity_id
_entity_poly.type
_entity_poly.pdbx_seq_one_letter_code
_entity_poly.pdbx_strand_id
1 'polypeptide(L)'
;PLSLGLETMGGLVEKIIPRNSTIPISKVQEFTTFKDGQTAMKLHIVQGERELVTDCRSLASFEVRDIPPMVAGAAKISVLFQVDADGLLSVEATELSSGEKTSVIVKPSFGLTESEITGMLRDSFDKAEDDHKHRLLAESQVEADRIIYDLQSALQLDAKNVLTTEEIENLQLQMENLQKVREDSEDRDLLIMLTDKLMQSSESFAEKRMNFSIKKALSGKTLTQVEDEIN
;
A
#
# COMPACT_ATOMS: atom_id res chain seq x y z
N PRO A 1 -0.95 0.30 -28.27
CA PRO A 1 -1.69 0.48 -27.02
C PRO A 1 -0.72 0.68 -25.86
N LEU A 2 -1.14 1.58 -24.97
CA LEU A 2 -0.37 1.95 -23.78
C LEU A 2 -0.58 0.94 -22.65
N SER A 3 0.32 0.94 -21.65
CA SER A 3 0.20 0.12 -20.46
C SER A 3 -1.05 0.44 -19.66
N LEU A 4 -1.63 -0.59 -19.04
CA LEU A 4 -2.78 -0.51 -18.16
C LEU A 4 -2.36 -0.89 -16.74
N GLY A 5 -2.79 -0.12 -15.76
CA GLY A 5 -2.38 -0.33 -14.39
C GLY A 5 -3.34 0.20 -13.36
N LEU A 6 -2.93 0.06 -12.10
CA LEU A 6 -3.63 0.54 -10.91
C LEU A 6 -2.80 1.57 -10.16
N GLU A 7 -3.49 2.53 -9.55
CA GLU A 7 -2.90 3.39 -8.55
C GLU A 7 -2.61 2.60 -7.28
N THR A 8 -1.39 2.75 -6.77
CA THR A 8 -0.95 2.22 -5.48
C THR A 8 -0.62 3.36 -4.52
N MET A 9 -0.33 3.01 -3.26
CA MET A 9 0.02 3.98 -2.22
C MET A 9 1.14 4.92 -2.66
N GLY A 10 0.97 6.21 -2.37
CA GLY A 10 1.90 7.26 -2.77
C GLY A 10 1.65 7.84 -4.16
N GLY A 11 0.49 7.59 -4.76
CA GLY A 11 0.15 8.08 -6.10
C GLY A 11 0.98 7.45 -7.20
N LEU A 12 1.48 6.24 -6.99
CA LEU A 12 2.28 5.47 -7.92
C LEU A 12 1.41 4.58 -8.82
N VAL A 13 1.96 4.21 -9.96
CA VAL A 13 1.33 3.27 -10.91
C VAL A 13 1.97 1.89 -10.81
N GLU A 14 1.16 0.88 -10.59
CA GLU A 14 1.53 -0.52 -10.79
C GLU A 14 1.01 -0.99 -12.15
N LYS A 15 1.92 -1.24 -13.08
CA LYS A 15 1.56 -1.71 -14.44
C LYS A 15 1.18 -3.18 -14.39
N ILE A 16 -0.04 -3.49 -14.78
CA ILE A 16 -0.58 -4.86 -14.80
C ILE A 16 -0.44 -5.47 -16.19
N ILE A 17 -0.86 -4.75 -17.22
CA ILE A 17 -0.71 -5.16 -18.62
C ILE A 17 0.25 -4.18 -19.30
N PRO A 18 1.48 -4.60 -19.61
CA PRO A 18 2.45 -3.76 -20.31
C PRO A 18 1.97 -3.38 -21.70
N ARG A 19 2.44 -2.22 -22.20
CA ARG A 19 2.22 -1.84 -23.61
C ARG A 19 2.70 -2.93 -24.55
N ASN A 20 2.08 -3.00 -25.72
CA ASN A 20 2.39 -3.98 -26.77
C ASN A 20 2.17 -5.45 -26.35
N SER A 21 1.43 -5.70 -25.28
CA SER A 21 0.95 -7.05 -24.98
C SER A 21 0.01 -7.54 -26.07
N THR A 22 0.14 -8.80 -26.44
CA THR A 22 -0.77 -9.44 -27.40
C THR A 22 -2.12 -9.68 -26.75
N ILE A 23 -3.20 -9.30 -27.41
CA ILE A 23 -4.57 -9.53 -26.96
C ILE A 23 -5.21 -10.71 -27.72
N PRO A 24 -6.14 -11.46 -27.10
CA PRO A 24 -6.64 -11.28 -25.72
C PRO A 24 -5.61 -11.64 -24.66
N ILE A 25 -5.70 -10.99 -23.51
CA ILE A 25 -4.78 -11.20 -22.38
C ILE A 25 -5.50 -11.08 -21.04
N SER A 26 -5.09 -11.89 -20.08
CA SER A 26 -5.54 -11.81 -18.69
C SER A 26 -4.34 -11.78 -17.75
N LYS A 27 -4.39 -10.90 -16.76
CA LYS A 27 -3.41 -10.79 -15.67
C LYS A 27 -4.11 -10.64 -14.34
N VAL A 28 -3.59 -11.33 -13.34
CA VAL A 28 -4.08 -11.27 -11.96
C VAL A 28 -2.99 -10.72 -11.07
N GLN A 29 -3.35 -9.81 -10.19
CA GLN A 29 -2.47 -9.33 -9.12
C GLN A 29 -3.24 -9.24 -7.82
N GLU A 30 -2.56 -9.58 -6.71
CA GLU A 30 -3.12 -9.54 -5.37
C GLU A 30 -2.68 -8.27 -4.66
N PHE A 31 -3.64 -7.62 -4.01
CA PHE A 31 -3.43 -6.43 -3.18
C PHE A 31 -3.92 -6.70 -1.76
N THR A 32 -3.51 -5.85 -0.84
CA THR A 32 -3.88 -5.97 0.56
C THR A 32 -4.28 -4.63 1.15
N THR A 33 -4.84 -4.66 2.36
CA THR A 33 -5.21 -3.47 3.11
C THR A 33 -4.01 -2.79 3.75
N PHE A 34 -4.07 -1.46 3.87
CA PHE A 34 -3.02 -0.64 4.48
C PHE A 34 -3.27 -0.39 5.98
N LYS A 35 -4.55 -0.30 6.40
CA LYS A 35 -4.95 0.03 7.77
C LYS A 35 -5.66 -1.13 8.45
N ASP A 36 -5.48 -1.22 9.78
CA ASP A 36 -6.25 -2.15 10.62
C ASP A 36 -7.74 -1.83 10.52
N GLY A 37 -8.56 -2.88 10.39
CA GLY A 37 -10.01 -2.74 10.32
C GLY A 37 -10.55 -2.10 9.05
N GLN A 38 -9.74 -1.95 8.01
CA GLN A 38 -10.17 -1.39 6.72
C GLN A 38 -11.26 -2.26 6.08
N THR A 39 -12.39 -1.65 5.71
CA THR A 39 -13.57 -2.32 5.15
C THR A 39 -13.85 -1.97 3.69
N ALA A 40 -13.12 -1.03 3.12
CA ALA A 40 -13.23 -0.62 1.72
C ALA A 40 -11.87 -0.34 1.10
N MET A 41 -11.77 -0.57 -0.21
CA MET A 41 -10.59 -0.27 -1.00
C MET A 41 -11.00 0.36 -2.32
N LYS A 42 -10.48 1.57 -2.60
CA LYS A 42 -10.67 2.22 -3.88
C LYS A 42 -9.65 1.71 -4.89
N LEU A 43 -10.11 1.31 -6.04
CA LEU A 43 -9.30 0.92 -7.18
C LEU A 43 -9.42 1.96 -8.28
N HIS A 44 -8.29 2.56 -8.66
CA HIS A 44 -8.20 3.55 -9.72
C HIS A 44 -7.38 2.99 -10.87
N ILE A 45 -8.05 2.78 -12.00
CA ILE A 45 -7.47 2.21 -13.22
C ILE A 45 -6.94 3.33 -14.09
N VAL A 46 -5.69 3.21 -14.47
CA VAL A 46 -4.97 4.22 -15.27
C VAL A 46 -4.33 3.60 -16.50
N GLN A 47 -4.06 4.46 -17.47
CA GLN A 47 -3.37 4.12 -18.72
C GLN A 47 -2.22 5.08 -18.96
N GLY A 48 -1.06 4.54 -19.27
CA GLY A 48 0.12 5.34 -19.60
C GLY A 48 1.42 4.64 -19.24
N GLU A 49 2.50 5.35 -19.50
CA GLU A 49 3.87 4.84 -19.34
C GLU A 49 4.66 5.53 -18.23
N ARG A 50 4.01 6.49 -17.52
CA ARG A 50 4.65 7.26 -16.45
C ARG A 50 4.54 6.52 -15.10
N GLU A 51 5.37 6.92 -14.16
CA GLU A 51 5.43 6.30 -12.84
C GLU A 51 4.41 6.88 -11.85
N LEU A 52 4.00 8.13 -12.05
CA LEU A 52 3.02 8.80 -11.20
C LEU A 52 1.64 8.77 -11.84
N VAL A 53 0.63 8.52 -11.03
CA VAL A 53 -0.79 8.49 -11.46
C VAL A 53 -1.22 9.81 -12.08
N THR A 54 -0.74 10.94 -11.57
CA THR A 54 -1.04 12.29 -12.09
C THR A 54 -0.59 12.51 -13.52
N ASP A 55 0.38 11.72 -13.99
CA ASP A 55 0.94 11.78 -15.33
C ASP A 55 0.36 10.73 -16.28
N CYS A 56 -0.60 9.95 -15.81
CA CYS A 56 -1.31 8.94 -16.57
C CYS A 56 -2.78 9.33 -16.79
N ARG A 57 -3.38 8.68 -17.77
CA ARG A 57 -4.81 8.87 -18.07
C ARG A 57 -5.66 8.03 -17.13
N SER A 58 -6.62 8.65 -16.46
CA SER A 58 -7.63 7.94 -15.67
C SER A 58 -8.65 7.27 -16.57
N LEU A 59 -8.87 5.97 -16.38
CA LEU A 59 -9.87 5.20 -17.12
C LEU A 59 -11.15 4.99 -16.34
N ALA A 60 -11.03 4.55 -15.09
CA ALA A 60 -12.16 4.26 -14.21
C ALA A 60 -11.71 4.26 -12.75
N SER A 61 -12.69 4.40 -11.87
CA SER A 61 -12.50 4.29 -10.44
C SER A 61 -13.70 3.57 -9.85
N PHE A 62 -13.46 2.57 -9.01
CA PHE A 62 -14.52 1.86 -8.30
C PHE A 62 -14.02 1.41 -6.93
N GLU A 63 -14.94 0.96 -6.09
CA GLU A 63 -14.66 0.63 -4.70
C GLU A 63 -15.04 -0.82 -4.41
N VAL A 64 -14.12 -1.57 -3.83
CA VAL A 64 -14.41 -2.85 -3.20
C VAL A 64 -14.87 -2.57 -1.79
N ARG A 65 -16.08 -2.98 -1.44
CA ARG A 65 -16.72 -2.77 -0.13
C ARG A 65 -16.85 -4.08 0.62
N ASP A 66 -17.29 -3.97 1.86
CA ASP A 66 -17.58 -5.14 2.72
C ASP A 66 -16.38 -6.07 2.90
N ILE A 67 -15.18 -5.48 2.91
CA ILE A 67 -13.96 -6.20 3.29
C ILE A 67 -14.06 -6.52 4.78
N PRO A 68 -13.94 -7.80 5.21
CA PRO A 68 -13.95 -8.15 6.62
C PRO A 68 -12.86 -7.41 7.39
N PRO A 69 -13.19 -6.77 8.54
CA PRO A 69 -12.19 -6.06 9.34
C PRO A 69 -11.11 -7.03 9.84
N MET A 70 -9.86 -6.74 9.47
CA MET A 70 -8.68 -7.52 9.85
C MET A 70 -7.52 -6.57 10.11
N VAL A 71 -6.42 -7.08 10.67
CA VAL A 71 -5.16 -6.32 10.74
C VAL A 71 -4.69 -5.94 9.33
N ALA A 72 -4.00 -4.82 9.22
CA ALA A 72 -3.42 -4.35 7.96
C ALA A 72 -2.57 -5.46 7.31
N GLY A 73 -2.75 -5.67 6.01
CA GLY A 73 -2.05 -6.71 5.25
C GLY A 73 -2.66 -8.10 5.32
N ALA A 74 -3.70 -8.35 6.12
CA ALA A 74 -4.33 -9.66 6.24
C ALA A 74 -5.41 -9.91 5.19
N ALA A 75 -6.18 -8.90 4.80
CA ALA A 75 -7.17 -9.01 3.73
C ALA A 75 -6.47 -9.13 2.37
N LYS A 76 -6.98 -10.02 1.52
CA LYS A 76 -6.43 -10.25 0.18
C LYS A 76 -7.48 -9.96 -0.87
N ILE A 77 -7.16 -9.02 -1.75
CA ILE A 77 -7.99 -8.60 -2.87
C ILE A 77 -7.32 -9.04 -4.17
N SER A 78 -7.92 -10.00 -4.87
CA SER A 78 -7.46 -10.45 -6.17
C SER A 78 -8.06 -9.56 -7.25
N VAL A 79 -7.22 -8.92 -8.06
CA VAL A 79 -7.64 -8.04 -9.14
C VAL A 79 -7.28 -8.68 -10.48
N LEU A 80 -8.30 -9.00 -11.26
CA LEU A 80 -8.17 -9.57 -12.59
C LEU A 80 -8.34 -8.47 -13.64
N PHE A 81 -7.29 -8.24 -14.43
CA PHE A 81 -7.32 -7.43 -15.65
C PHE A 81 -7.47 -8.35 -16.85
N GLN A 82 -8.47 -8.11 -17.67
CA GLN A 82 -8.75 -8.89 -18.86
C GLN A 82 -9.05 -7.99 -20.06
N VAL A 83 -8.24 -8.10 -21.10
CA VAL A 83 -8.48 -7.40 -22.38
C VAL A 83 -8.89 -8.45 -23.40
N ASP A 84 -10.08 -8.26 -23.98
CA ASP A 84 -10.60 -9.16 -25.02
C ASP A 84 -10.03 -8.86 -26.42
N ALA A 85 -10.44 -9.63 -27.40
CA ALA A 85 -9.99 -9.48 -28.78
C ALA A 85 -10.40 -8.13 -29.42
N ASP A 86 -11.45 -7.49 -28.92
CA ASP A 86 -11.94 -6.19 -29.37
C ASP A 86 -11.28 -5.00 -28.63
N GLY A 87 -10.38 -5.29 -27.68
CA GLY A 87 -9.68 -4.30 -26.90
C GLY A 87 -10.47 -3.74 -25.71
N LEU A 88 -11.56 -4.39 -25.29
CA LEU A 88 -12.30 -4.04 -24.09
C LEU A 88 -11.55 -4.55 -22.86
N LEU A 89 -11.34 -3.66 -21.90
CA LEU A 89 -10.79 -3.99 -20.61
C LEU A 89 -11.92 -4.24 -19.61
N SER A 90 -11.92 -5.41 -18.99
CA SER A 90 -12.67 -5.68 -17.78
C SER A 90 -11.72 -5.81 -16.60
N VAL A 91 -12.07 -5.19 -15.49
CA VAL A 91 -11.34 -5.30 -14.22
C VAL A 91 -12.31 -5.81 -13.17
N GLU A 92 -12.00 -6.96 -12.61
CA GLU A 92 -12.77 -7.59 -11.53
C GLU A 92 -11.89 -7.67 -10.28
N ALA A 93 -12.40 -7.16 -9.18
CA ALA A 93 -11.78 -7.28 -7.87
C ALA A 93 -12.59 -8.21 -6.99
N THR A 94 -11.93 -9.17 -6.36
CA THR A 94 -12.53 -10.16 -5.46
C THR A 94 -11.82 -10.11 -4.12
N GLU A 95 -12.56 -9.90 -3.03
CA GLU A 95 -12.06 -10.15 -1.68
C GLU A 95 -12.13 -11.65 -1.40
N LEU A 96 -10.96 -12.28 -1.13
CA LEU A 96 -10.82 -13.74 -1.17
C LEU A 96 -11.51 -14.47 -0.02
N SER A 97 -11.70 -13.85 1.14
CA SER A 97 -12.34 -14.50 2.30
C SER A 97 -13.86 -14.45 2.25
N SER A 98 -14.45 -13.35 1.76
CA SER A 98 -15.89 -13.16 1.64
C SER A 98 -16.46 -13.57 0.28
N GLY A 99 -15.61 -13.56 -0.76
CA GLY A 99 -16.02 -13.77 -2.14
C GLY A 99 -16.73 -12.57 -2.78
N GLU A 100 -16.77 -11.40 -2.10
CA GLU A 100 -17.35 -10.17 -2.64
C GLU A 100 -16.59 -9.73 -3.89
N LYS A 101 -17.35 -9.43 -4.96
CA LYS A 101 -16.83 -9.06 -6.26
C LYS A 101 -17.36 -7.71 -6.71
N THR A 102 -16.51 -6.93 -7.31
CA THR A 102 -16.87 -5.68 -8.00
C THR A 102 -16.14 -5.62 -9.33
N SER A 103 -16.79 -5.20 -10.38
CA SER A 103 -16.17 -5.12 -11.71
C SER A 103 -16.55 -3.86 -12.47
N VAL A 104 -15.69 -3.49 -13.42
CA VAL A 104 -15.91 -2.39 -14.36
C VAL A 104 -15.42 -2.81 -15.74
N ILE A 105 -16.07 -2.29 -16.79
CA ILE A 105 -15.67 -2.49 -18.19
C ILE A 105 -15.44 -1.14 -18.81
N VAL A 106 -14.28 -0.96 -19.46
CA VAL A 106 -13.88 0.26 -20.16
C VAL A 106 -13.23 -0.06 -21.49
N LYS A 107 -13.27 0.89 -22.44
CA LYS A 107 -12.53 0.78 -23.70
C LYS A 107 -11.33 1.72 -23.67
N PRO A 108 -10.10 1.22 -23.42
CA PRO A 108 -8.92 2.07 -23.21
C PRO A 108 -8.54 2.94 -24.43
N SER A 109 -8.86 2.50 -25.64
CA SER A 109 -8.59 3.26 -26.86
C SER A 109 -9.56 4.40 -27.10
N PHE A 110 -10.69 4.46 -26.41
CA PHE A 110 -11.70 5.48 -26.61
C PHE A 110 -11.16 6.87 -26.20
N GLY A 111 -11.30 7.84 -27.11
CA GLY A 111 -10.89 9.22 -26.88
C GLY A 111 -9.38 9.48 -26.96
N LEU A 112 -8.56 8.53 -27.42
CA LEU A 112 -7.14 8.72 -27.67
C LEU A 112 -6.85 8.85 -29.17
N THR A 113 -6.10 9.90 -29.54
CA THR A 113 -5.55 10.10 -30.90
C THR A 113 -4.12 9.54 -30.97
N GLU A 114 -3.66 9.25 -32.19
CA GLU A 114 -2.27 8.81 -32.44
C GLU A 114 -1.24 9.82 -31.94
N SER A 115 -1.53 11.12 -32.08
CA SER A 115 -0.62 12.17 -31.61
C SER A 115 -0.52 12.23 -30.09
N GLU A 116 -1.62 11.99 -29.38
CA GLU A 116 -1.62 11.89 -27.91
C GLU A 116 -0.81 10.69 -27.45
N ILE A 117 -1.00 9.53 -28.07
CA ILE A 117 -0.23 8.32 -27.78
C ILE A 117 1.27 8.56 -28.00
N THR A 118 1.64 9.16 -29.12
CA THR A 118 3.02 9.51 -29.44
C THR A 118 3.61 10.48 -28.42
N GLY A 119 2.83 11.49 -28.01
CA GLY A 119 3.22 12.43 -26.95
C GLY A 119 3.47 11.75 -25.61
N MET A 120 2.56 10.88 -25.19
CA MET A 120 2.69 10.11 -23.93
C MET A 120 3.91 9.20 -23.94
N LEU A 121 4.21 8.55 -25.06
CA LEU A 121 5.41 7.72 -25.20
C LEU A 121 6.69 8.56 -25.13
N ARG A 122 6.73 9.70 -25.81
CA ARG A 122 7.87 10.62 -25.79
C ARG A 122 8.12 11.13 -24.37
N ASP A 123 7.09 11.60 -23.69
CA ASP A 123 7.21 12.08 -22.31
C ASP A 123 7.76 11.00 -21.36
N SER A 124 7.38 9.75 -21.56
CA SER A 124 7.90 8.64 -20.76
C SER A 124 9.40 8.42 -20.91
N PHE A 125 9.96 8.67 -22.09
CA PHE A 125 11.41 8.61 -22.33
C PHE A 125 12.12 9.86 -21.81
N ASP A 126 11.60 11.04 -22.13
CA ASP A 126 12.24 12.31 -21.79
C ASP A 126 12.30 12.56 -20.28
N LYS A 127 11.31 12.03 -19.53
CA LYS A 127 11.17 12.21 -18.09
C LYS A 127 11.48 10.96 -17.27
N ALA A 128 12.05 9.92 -17.88
CA ALA A 128 12.27 8.63 -17.22
C ALA A 128 13.15 8.74 -15.96
N GLU A 129 14.20 9.55 -15.98
CA GLU A 129 15.08 9.75 -14.81
C GLU A 129 14.38 10.47 -13.68
N ASP A 130 13.66 11.55 -13.97
CA ASP A 130 12.90 12.32 -12.99
C ASP A 130 11.77 11.47 -12.39
N ASP A 131 11.07 10.71 -13.22
CA ASP A 131 10.02 9.79 -12.79
C ASP A 131 10.57 8.72 -11.84
N HIS A 132 11.74 8.17 -12.14
CA HIS A 132 12.40 7.20 -11.26
C HIS A 132 12.72 7.81 -9.88
N LYS A 133 13.26 9.02 -9.85
CA LYS A 133 13.52 9.74 -8.59
C LYS A 133 12.25 10.00 -7.80
N HIS A 134 11.18 10.46 -8.46
CA HIS A 134 9.90 10.69 -7.82
C HIS A 134 9.29 9.39 -7.27
N ARG A 135 9.42 8.28 -8.00
CA ARG A 135 8.96 6.97 -7.54
C ARG A 135 9.70 6.54 -6.27
N LEU A 136 11.03 6.64 -6.25
CA LEU A 136 11.83 6.27 -5.08
C LEU A 136 11.50 7.13 -3.86
N LEU A 137 11.30 8.43 -4.06
CA LEU A 137 10.87 9.32 -2.97
C LEU A 137 9.49 8.95 -2.46
N ALA A 138 8.52 8.73 -3.35
CA ALA A 138 7.16 8.35 -2.96
C ALA A 138 7.12 7.01 -2.20
N GLU A 139 7.89 6.01 -2.62
CA GLU A 139 8.03 4.74 -1.90
C GLU A 139 8.60 4.93 -0.48
N SER A 140 9.59 5.80 -0.32
CA SER A 140 10.17 6.14 0.99
C SER A 140 9.17 6.89 1.87
N GLN A 141 8.34 7.76 1.31
CA GLN A 141 7.27 8.46 2.02
C GLN A 141 6.17 7.50 2.49
N VAL A 142 5.78 6.54 1.66
CA VAL A 142 4.82 5.48 2.03
C VAL A 142 5.35 4.64 3.18
N GLU A 143 6.63 4.26 3.16
CA GLU A 143 7.25 3.51 4.25
C GLU A 143 7.28 4.30 5.55
N ALA A 144 7.63 5.59 5.50
CA ALA A 144 7.57 6.48 6.66
C ALA A 144 6.15 6.58 7.23
N ASP A 145 5.15 6.78 6.37
CA ASP A 145 3.74 6.84 6.77
C ASP A 145 3.28 5.54 7.45
N ARG A 146 3.68 4.39 6.92
CA ARG A 146 3.37 3.08 7.49
C ARG A 146 3.96 2.91 8.89
N ILE A 147 5.22 3.22 9.07
CA ILE A 147 5.91 3.11 10.37
C ILE A 147 5.28 4.07 11.39
N ILE A 148 4.97 5.30 11.01
CA ILE A 148 4.30 6.27 11.88
C ILE A 148 2.92 5.74 12.29
N TYR A 149 2.13 5.25 11.34
CA TYR A 149 0.79 4.71 11.62
C TYR A 149 0.86 3.52 12.58
N ASP A 150 1.72 2.55 12.30
CA ASP A 150 1.87 1.33 13.12
C ASP A 150 2.31 1.67 14.54
N LEU A 151 3.27 2.60 14.68
CA LEU A 151 3.77 3.00 16.00
C LEU A 151 2.74 3.83 16.77
N GLN A 152 2.00 4.72 16.12
CA GLN A 152 0.90 5.46 16.76
C GLN A 152 -0.15 4.50 17.31
N SER A 153 -0.58 3.54 16.51
CA SER A 153 -1.55 2.53 16.94
C SER A 153 -1.03 1.71 18.13
N ALA A 154 0.23 1.31 18.08
CA ALA A 154 0.87 0.55 19.15
C ALA A 154 0.97 1.36 20.47
N LEU A 155 1.35 2.63 20.37
CA LEU A 155 1.44 3.52 21.54
C LEU A 155 0.07 3.77 22.19
N GLN A 156 -0.97 3.93 21.38
CA GLN A 156 -2.33 4.11 21.91
C GLN A 156 -2.82 2.88 22.69
N LEU A 157 -2.49 1.68 22.22
CA LEU A 157 -2.95 0.44 22.84
C LEU A 157 -2.18 0.07 24.10
N ASP A 158 -0.85 0.15 24.08
CA ASP A 158 -0.01 -0.54 25.05
C ASP A 158 1.03 0.33 25.76
N ALA A 159 1.28 1.56 25.33
CA ALA A 159 2.38 2.37 25.85
C ALA A 159 2.33 2.51 27.38
N LYS A 160 1.17 2.80 27.95
CA LYS A 160 0.97 2.99 29.39
C LYS A 160 1.26 1.73 30.22
N ASN A 161 1.22 0.56 29.59
CA ASN A 161 1.42 -0.71 30.27
C ASN A 161 2.89 -1.15 30.30
N VAL A 162 3.71 -0.64 29.38
CA VAL A 162 5.06 -1.18 29.14
C VAL A 162 6.17 -0.15 29.03
N LEU A 163 5.84 1.13 28.86
CA LEU A 163 6.80 2.22 28.70
C LEU A 163 6.73 3.25 29.83
N THR A 164 7.88 3.87 30.10
CA THR A 164 7.96 5.07 30.94
C THR A 164 7.48 6.29 30.17
N THR A 165 7.15 7.36 30.89
CA THR A 165 6.76 8.63 30.26
C THR A 165 7.87 9.18 29.36
N GLU A 166 9.13 9.10 29.77
CA GLU A 166 10.27 9.53 28.99
C GLU A 166 10.43 8.73 27.67
N GLU A 167 10.24 7.42 27.73
CA GLU A 167 10.27 6.55 26.54
C GLU A 167 9.16 6.93 25.55
N ILE A 168 7.95 7.20 26.04
CA ILE A 168 6.81 7.64 25.22
C ILE A 168 7.11 8.98 24.56
N GLU A 169 7.57 9.96 25.31
CA GLU A 169 7.90 11.29 24.79
C GLU A 169 9.01 11.24 23.74
N ASN A 170 10.03 10.42 23.93
CA ASN A 170 11.11 10.24 22.97
C ASN A 170 10.60 9.65 21.64
N LEU A 171 9.76 8.61 21.69
CA LEU A 171 9.18 8.04 20.48
C LEU A 171 8.25 9.02 19.77
N GLN A 172 7.43 9.76 20.51
CA GLN A 172 6.56 10.78 19.95
C GLN A 172 7.35 11.89 19.25
N LEU A 173 8.41 12.37 19.86
CA LEU A 173 9.29 13.40 19.27
C LEU A 173 9.93 12.90 17.97
N GLN A 174 10.39 11.66 17.93
CA GLN A 174 10.96 11.08 16.72
C GLN A 174 9.92 10.94 15.61
N MET A 175 8.68 10.55 15.96
CA MET A 175 7.55 10.45 15.02
C MET A 175 7.19 11.82 14.44
N GLU A 176 7.09 12.84 15.27
CA GLU A 176 6.80 14.21 14.84
C GLU A 176 7.89 14.75 13.91
N ASN A 177 9.16 14.50 14.22
CA ASN A 177 10.27 14.89 13.36
C ASN A 177 10.24 14.19 12.01
N LEU A 178 9.99 12.88 12.00
CA LEU A 178 9.84 12.11 10.77
C LEU A 178 8.65 12.61 9.93
N GLN A 179 7.51 12.85 10.57
CA GLN A 179 6.32 13.40 9.91
C GLN A 179 6.61 14.74 9.23
N LYS A 180 7.29 15.63 9.95
CA LYS A 180 7.67 16.94 9.42
C LYS A 180 8.60 16.84 8.21
N VAL A 181 9.63 16.00 8.29
CA VAL A 181 10.56 15.79 7.17
C VAL A 181 9.84 15.17 5.99
N ARG A 182 8.94 14.23 6.22
CA ARG A 182 8.11 13.61 5.18
C ARG A 182 7.25 14.63 4.44
N GLU A 183 6.73 15.64 5.14
CA GLU A 183 5.86 16.67 4.57
C GLU A 183 6.65 17.79 3.87
N ASP A 184 7.77 18.21 4.44
CA ASP A 184 8.47 19.44 4.06
C ASP A 184 9.72 19.20 3.19
N SER A 185 10.22 17.98 3.07
CA SER A 185 11.48 17.68 2.43
C SER A 185 11.36 16.66 1.30
N GLU A 186 12.12 16.87 0.24
CA GLU A 186 12.34 15.92 -0.85
C GLU A 186 13.65 15.13 -0.71
N ASP A 187 14.34 15.27 0.42
CA ASP A 187 15.58 14.54 0.72
C ASP A 187 15.26 13.10 1.12
N ARG A 188 15.37 12.20 0.15
CA ARG A 188 15.09 10.78 0.34
C ARG A 188 16.05 10.13 1.35
N ASP A 189 17.32 10.48 1.33
CA ASP A 189 18.33 9.88 2.22
C ASP A 189 18.06 10.26 3.68
N LEU A 190 17.71 11.52 3.93
CA LEU A 190 17.30 11.98 5.25
C LEU A 190 16.03 11.25 5.72
N LEU A 191 15.05 11.10 4.85
CA LEU A 191 13.79 10.40 5.16
C LEU A 191 14.03 8.93 5.53
N ILE A 192 14.86 8.22 4.77
CA ILE A 192 15.23 6.84 5.05
C ILE A 192 15.97 6.74 6.39
N MET A 193 16.96 7.62 6.62
CA MET A 193 17.74 7.64 7.87
C MET A 193 16.83 7.82 9.09
N LEU A 194 15.89 8.76 9.05
CA LEU A 194 14.96 9.00 10.17
C LEU A 194 13.95 7.88 10.34
N THR A 195 13.49 7.25 9.25
CA THR A 195 12.62 6.09 9.31
C THR A 195 13.33 4.92 9.98
N ASP A 196 14.55 4.61 9.58
CA ASP A 196 15.36 3.53 10.17
C ASP A 196 15.67 3.80 11.64
N LYS A 197 15.98 5.04 11.99
CA LYS A 197 16.22 5.44 13.38
C LYS A 197 14.98 5.23 14.25
N LEU A 198 13.79 5.59 13.75
CA LEU A 198 12.54 5.39 14.48
C LEU A 198 12.24 3.89 14.65
N MET A 199 12.46 3.08 13.61
CA MET A 199 12.33 1.62 13.69
C MET A 199 13.23 1.03 14.77
N GLN A 200 14.51 1.40 14.80
CA GLN A 200 15.47 0.95 15.82
C GLN A 200 15.03 1.37 17.22
N SER A 201 14.61 2.62 17.38
CA SER A 201 14.14 3.14 18.69
C SER A 201 12.88 2.47 19.19
N SER A 202 12.06 1.91 18.29
CA SER A 202 10.82 1.20 18.62
C SER A 202 10.99 -0.30 18.90
N GLU A 203 12.15 -0.88 18.62
CA GLU A 203 12.40 -2.34 18.84
C GLU A 203 12.19 -2.76 20.29
N SER A 204 12.70 -2.00 21.25
CA SER A 204 12.51 -2.27 22.68
C SER A 204 11.04 -2.22 23.07
N PHE A 205 10.28 -1.30 22.51
CA PHE A 205 8.83 -1.22 22.72
C PHE A 205 8.11 -2.47 22.18
N ALA A 206 8.44 -2.89 20.97
CA ALA A 206 7.87 -4.09 20.37
C ALA A 206 8.14 -5.35 21.22
N GLU A 207 9.35 -5.49 21.72
CA GLU A 207 9.73 -6.58 22.63
C GLU A 207 8.93 -6.54 23.94
N LYS A 208 8.84 -5.36 24.56
CA LYS A 208 8.06 -5.17 25.80
C LYS A 208 6.58 -5.50 25.60
N ARG A 209 6.00 -5.10 24.44
CA ARG A 209 4.60 -5.43 24.10
C ARG A 209 4.40 -6.93 23.97
N MET A 210 5.28 -7.61 23.27
CA MET A 210 5.20 -9.07 23.10
C MET A 210 5.26 -9.77 24.44
N ASN A 211 6.22 -9.42 25.30
CA ASN A 211 6.36 -9.99 26.64
C ASN A 211 5.15 -9.71 27.53
N PHE A 212 4.58 -8.51 27.45
CA PHE A 212 3.35 -8.15 28.19
C PHE A 212 2.15 -8.98 27.70
N SER A 213 1.98 -9.15 26.41
CA SER A 213 0.91 -9.94 25.81
C SER A 213 1.01 -11.42 26.22
N ILE A 214 2.22 -11.99 26.22
CA ILE A 214 2.48 -13.36 26.67
C ILE A 214 2.13 -13.52 28.14
N LYS A 215 2.58 -12.61 29.01
CA LYS A 215 2.24 -12.63 30.43
C LYS A 215 0.73 -12.54 30.67
N LYS A 216 0.05 -11.68 29.93
CA LYS A 216 -1.41 -11.52 30.02
C LYS A 216 -2.14 -12.79 29.59
N ALA A 217 -1.69 -13.42 28.52
CA ALA A 217 -2.27 -14.68 28.02
C ALA A 217 -2.07 -15.83 28.99
N LEU A 218 -0.92 -15.90 29.70
CA LEU A 218 -0.59 -16.94 30.63
C LEU A 218 -1.17 -16.71 32.04
N SER A 219 -1.44 -15.48 32.44
CA SER A 219 -1.92 -15.13 33.79
C SER A 219 -3.28 -15.71 34.17
N GLY A 220 -4.08 -16.15 33.20
CA GLY A 220 -5.38 -16.80 33.40
C GLY A 220 -5.36 -18.32 33.25
N LYS A 221 -4.19 -18.92 32.96
CA LYS A 221 -4.07 -20.37 32.70
C LYS A 221 -3.35 -21.09 33.83
N THR A 222 -3.83 -22.30 34.18
CA THR A 222 -3.12 -23.22 35.08
C THR A 222 -1.95 -23.86 34.28
N LEU A 223 -0.90 -24.31 35.02
CA LEU A 223 0.25 -24.99 34.41
C LEU A 223 -0.15 -26.15 33.48
N THR A 224 -1.17 -26.90 33.86
CA THR A 224 -1.72 -28.02 33.06
C THR A 224 -2.32 -27.57 31.74
N GLN A 225 -2.97 -26.39 31.70
CA GLN A 225 -3.54 -25.85 30.47
C GLN A 225 -2.48 -25.31 29.48
N VAL A 226 -1.34 -24.89 29.98
CA VAL A 226 -0.20 -24.45 29.19
C VAL A 226 0.54 -25.62 28.54
N GLU A 227 0.67 -26.74 29.31
CA GLU A 227 1.30 -27.97 28.81
C GLU A 227 0.48 -28.65 27.68
N ASP A 228 -0.84 -28.58 27.75
CA ASP A 228 -1.74 -29.15 26.72
C ASP A 228 -1.75 -28.38 25.42
N GLU A 229 -1.36 -27.10 25.40
CA GLU A 229 -1.26 -26.27 24.17
C GLU A 229 0.13 -26.38 23.48
N ILE A 230 1.14 -26.93 24.17
CA ILE A 230 2.51 -27.06 23.65
C ILE A 230 2.77 -28.47 23.05
N ASN A 231 1.90 -29.46 23.33
CA ASN A 231 1.92 -30.80 22.78
C ASN A 231 0.90 -30.96 21.65
#